data_60be14434f6c334ae9dbee5f5941ac86
#
_entry.id   60be14434f6c334ae9dbee5f5941ac86
#
_cell.length_a   1.000
_cell.length_b   1.000
_cell.length_c   1.000
_cell.angle_alpha   90.00
_cell.angle_beta   90.00
_cell.angle_gamma   90.00
#
_symmetry.space_group_name_H-M   'P 1'
#
loop_
_entity.id
_entity.type
_entity.pdbx_description
1 polymer ?
#
loop_
_entity_poly.entity_id
_entity_poly.type
_entity_poly.pdbx_seq_one_letter_code
_entity_poly.pdbx_strand_id
1 'polypeptide(L)'
;VGSEMCIRDRDKCGLPARMCAMEVNVSALPTEYKGQSPVVSPYPPVYQDVALVVAKDVPQADIVAALYEGGGDLLESVKLFDIYESEQLGDDKRSLAFALSFRSTERTLTEEEASAARDAAVAVAAERFGAELRSL
;
A
#
# COMPACT_ATOMS: atom_id res chain seq x y z
N VAL A 1 15.10 -6.29 -15.88
CA VAL A 1 15.11 -6.37 -17.34
C VAL A 1 14.62 -7.76 -17.71
N GLY A 2 13.29 -7.91 -17.88
CA GLY A 2 12.70 -9.15 -18.40
C GLY A 2 13.11 -9.31 -19.88
N SER A 3 13.94 -10.30 -20.19
CA SER A 3 14.32 -10.54 -21.56
C SER A 3 13.25 -11.36 -22.29
N GLU A 4 13.08 -11.13 -23.58
CA GLU A 4 12.21 -11.94 -24.46
C GLU A 4 12.53 -13.45 -24.43
N MET A 5 13.70 -13.84 -23.96
CA MET A 5 14.11 -15.22 -23.74
C MET A 5 13.18 -15.96 -22.77
N CYS A 6 12.70 -15.30 -21.73
CA CYS A 6 11.79 -15.91 -20.75
C CYS A 6 10.42 -16.26 -21.35
N ILE A 7 9.97 -15.51 -22.37
CA ILE A 7 8.68 -15.77 -23.04
C ILE A 7 8.79 -16.98 -23.98
N ARG A 8 9.86 -17.09 -24.73
CA ARG A 8 10.06 -18.15 -25.74
C ARG A 8 10.22 -19.56 -25.13
N ASP A 9 10.92 -19.64 -24.00
CA ASP A 9 11.21 -20.94 -23.37
C ASP A 9 10.17 -21.34 -22.32
N ARG A 10 9.25 -20.44 -21.98
CA ARG A 10 8.16 -20.68 -21.04
C ARG A 10 7.30 -21.89 -21.43
N ASP A 11 6.87 -21.94 -22.68
CA ASP A 11 6.00 -23.02 -23.17
C ASP A 11 6.72 -24.36 -23.20
N LYS A 12 8.04 -24.36 -23.47
CA LYS A 12 8.86 -25.57 -23.44
C LYS A 12 9.04 -26.11 -22.02
N CYS A 13 9.02 -25.23 -21.02
CA CYS A 13 9.21 -25.59 -19.62
C CYS A 13 7.88 -25.81 -18.89
N GLY A 14 6.73 -25.68 -19.56
CA GLY A 14 5.41 -25.83 -18.94
C GLY A 14 5.09 -24.78 -17.87
N LEU A 15 5.65 -23.57 -17.99
CA LEU A 15 5.52 -22.52 -17.01
C LEU A 15 4.23 -21.69 -17.21
N PRO A 16 3.66 -21.09 -16.14
CA PRO A 16 2.46 -20.26 -16.22
C PRO A 16 2.58 -19.08 -17.21
N ALA A 17 1.44 -18.65 -17.77
CA ALA A 17 1.39 -17.57 -18.76
C ALA A 17 1.93 -16.22 -18.25
N ARG A 18 1.85 -15.97 -16.95
CA ARG A 18 2.42 -14.78 -16.30
C ARG A 18 3.39 -15.22 -15.22
N MET A 19 4.63 -14.80 -15.34
CA MET A 19 5.64 -15.03 -14.33
C MET A 19 6.69 -13.92 -14.39
N CYS A 20 7.25 -13.62 -13.24
CA CYS A 20 8.39 -12.74 -13.10
C CYS A 20 9.59 -13.55 -12.63
N ALA A 21 10.75 -13.27 -13.19
CA ALA A 21 12.02 -13.84 -12.74
C ALA A 21 12.99 -12.72 -12.40
N MET A 22 13.78 -12.92 -11.36
CA MET A 22 14.82 -11.99 -10.94
C MET A 22 16.09 -12.77 -10.67
N GLU A 23 17.19 -12.26 -11.20
CA GLU A 23 18.53 -12.72 -10.87
C GLU A 23 19.27 -11.62 -10.09
N VAL A 24 19.85 -11.98 -8.96
CA VAL A 24 20.60 -11.07 -8.10
C VAL A 24 22.01 -11.57 -7.91
N ASN A 25 23.00 -10.72 -8.21
CA ASN A 25 24.38 -10.99 -7.85
C ASN A 25 24.55 -10.77 -6.33
N VAL A 26 24.63 -11.88 -5.60
CA VAL A 26 24.73 -11.86 -4.13
C VAL A 26 26.01 -11.15 -3.66
N SER A 27 27.10 -11.21 -4.46
CA SER A 27 28.37 -10.54 -4.11
C SER A 27 28.30 -9.01 -4.19
N ALA A 28 27.26 -8.47 -4.86
CA ALA A 28 27.00 -7.03 -4.93
C ALA A 28 26.13 -6.52 -3.78
N LEU A 29 25.59 -7.40 -2.95
CA LEU A 29 24.80 -7.01 -1.79
C LEU A 29 25.71 -6.54 -0.66
N PRO A 30 25.31 -5.48 0.09
CA PRO A 30 26.07 -5.04 1.25
C PRO A 30 26.10 -6.16 2.30
N THR A 31 27.28 -6.51 2.78
CA THR A 31 27.48 -7.54 3.80
C THR A 31 27.23 -7.04 5.22
N GLU A 32 27.19 -5.71 5.38
CA GLU A 32 26.88 -5.09 6.67
C GLU A 32 25.43 -4.60 6.69
N TYR A 33 24.62 -5.27 7.48
CA TYR A 33 23.27 -4.80 7.76
C TYR A 33 23.30 -3.87 8.98
N LYS A 34 23.20 -2.58 8.74
CA LYS A 34 22.95 -1.58 9.78
C LYS A 34 21.44 -1.50 10.05
N GLY A 35 20.88 -2.55 10.61
CA GLY A 35 19.49 -2.54 11.04
C GLY A 35 19.27 -1.49 12.13
N GLN A 36 18.34 -0.57 11.90
CA GLN A 36 17.83 0.23 13.01
C GLN A 36 16.92 -0.66 13.83
N SER A 37 17.13 -0.66 15.15
CA SER A 37 16.20 -1.34 16.06
C SER A 37 14.81 -0.71 15.90
N PRO A 38 13.74 -1.49 15.68
CA PRO A 38 12.42 -0.93 15.60
C PRO A 38 12.04 -0.27 16.94
N VAL A 39 11.44 0.92 16.87
CA VAL A 39 10.84 1.54 18.04
C VAL A 39 9.54 0.79 18.33
N VAL A 40 9.53 -0.01 19.38
CA VAL A 40 8.35 -0.76 19.80
C VAL A 40 7.57 0.07 20.81
N SER A 41 6.39 0.51 20.42
CA SER A 41 5.47 1.18 21.34
C SER A 41 4.82 0.15 22.28
N PRO A 42 4.69 0.42 23.59
CA PRO A 42 3.97 -0.44 24.52
C PRO A 42 2.44 -0.32 24.38
N TYR A 43 1.96 0.65 23.62
CA TYR A 43 0.53 0.92 23.44
C TYR A 43 -0.05 0.16 22.26
N PRO A 44 -1.29 -0.35 22.36
CA PRO A 44 -1.93 -1.08 21.27
C PRO A 44 -2.24 -0.15 20.08
N PRO A 45 -2.16 -0.65 18.85
CA PRO A 45 -2.60 0.10 17.68
C PRO A 45 -4.13 0.11 17.57
N VAL A 46 -4.66 1.12 16.88
CA VAL A 46 -6.03 1.16 16.39
C VAL A 46 -6.02 0.87 14.91
N TYR A 47 -6.83 -0.10 14.47
CA TYR A 47 -6.93 -0.48 13.06
C TYR A 47 -8.16 0.13 12.42
N GLN A 48 -8.00 0.61 11.20
CA GLN A 48 -9.10 1.15 10.39
C GLN A 48 -8.91 0.72 8.94
N ASP A 49 -9.97 0.26 8.31
CA ASP A 49 -9.97 -0.10 6.90
C ASP A 49 -10.58 1.02 6.07
N VAL A 50 -10.00 1.28 4.90
CA VAL A 50 -10.53 2.23 3.93
C VAL A 50 -10.50 1.64 2.54
N ALA A 51 -11.54 1.89 1.76
CA ALA A 51 -11.58 1.55 0.34
C ALA A 51 -11.63 2.85 -0.47
N LEU A 52 -10.65 3.05 -1.34
CA LEU A 52 -10.51 4.24 -2.17
C LEU A 52 -10.71 3.89 -3.64
N VAL A 53 -11.65 4.56 -4.29
CA VAL A 53 -11.83 4.48 -5.73
C VAL A 53 -10.92 5.51 -6.38
N VAL A 54 -10.04 5.05 -7.27
CA VAL A 54 -9.04 5.87 -7.96
C VAL A 54 -8.99 5.50 -9.43
N ALA A 55 -8.43 6.38 -10.26
CA ALA A 55 -8.15 6.07 -11.65
C ALA A 55 -7.10 4.96 -11.78
N LYS A 56 -7.20 4.11 -12.80
CA LYS A 56 -6.30 2.94 -12.99
C LYS A 56 -4.86 3.32 -13.29
N ASP A 57 -4.63 4.49 -13.85
CA ASP A 57 -3.32 5.03 -14.19
C ASP A 57 -2.55 5.56 -12.97
N VAL A 58 -3.24 5.84 -11.85
CA VAL A 58 -2.61 6.29 -10.60
C VAL A 58 -1.84 5.13 -9.96
N PRO A 59 -0.50 5.25 -9.77
CA PRO A 59 0.27 4.21 -9.10
C PRO A 59 -0.17 4.03 -7.63
N GLN A 60 -0.28 2.78 -7.19
CA GLN A 60 -0.60 2.49 -5.79
C GLN A 60 0.38 3.15 -4.81
N ALA A 61 1.67 3.20 -5.16
CA ALA A 61 2.70 3.80 -4.31
C ALA A 61 2.43 5.27 -4.00
N ASP A 62 1.86 6.00 -4.95
CA ASP A 62 1.54 7.42 -4.79
C ASP A 62 0.35 7.61 -3.84
N ILE A 63 -0.64 6.73 -3.90
CA ILE A 63 -1.75 6.71 -2.94
C ILE A 63 -1.24 6.41 -1.53
N VAL A 64 -0.37 5.41 -1.38
CA VAL A 64 0.25 5.07 -0.09
C VAL A 64 1.05 6.25 0.47
N ALA A 65 1.82 6.95 -0.37
CA ALA A 65 2.57 8.13 0.05
C ALA A 65 1.64 9.27 0.54
N ALA A 66 0.53 9.51 -0.17
CA ALA A 66 -0.46 10.50 0.22
C ALA A 66 -1.16 10.15 1.55
N LEU A 67 -1.47 8.86 1.75
CA LEU A 67 -2.04 8.39 3.02
C LEU A 67 -1.08 8.60 4.19
N TYR A 68 0.22 8.30 4.03
CA TYR A 68 1.22 8.57 5.08
C TYR A 68 1.35 10.07 5.37
N GLU A 69 1.36 10.90 4.34
CA GLU A 69 1.47 12.35 4.52
C GLU A 69 0.27 12.92 5.29
N GLY A 70 -0.95 12.50 4.93
CA GLY A 70 -2.16 12.98 5.61
C GLY A 70 -2.39 12.37 6.98
N GLY A 71 -2.00 11.11 7.19
CA GLY A 71 -2.11 10.41 8.49
C GLY A 71 -1.07 10.83 9.52
N GLY A 72 0.03 11.46 9.07
CA GLY A 72 1.08 12.01 9.92
C GLY A 72 1.73 10.96 10.83
N ASP A 73 2.26 11.43 11.96
CA ASP A 73 3.04 10.61 12.90
C ASP A 73 2.23 9.50 13.59
N LEU A 74 0.90 9.58 13.56
CA LEU A 74 0.04 8.56 14.13
C LEU A 74 -0.14 7.36 13.21
N LEU A 75 0.08 7.50 11.91
CA LEU A 75 -0.08 6.42 10.94
C LEU A 75 1.18 5.56 10.89
N GLU A 76 1.14 4.42 11.60
CA GLU A 76 2.26 3.48 11.70
C GLU A 76 2.45 2.66 10.42
N SER A 77 1.35 2.18 9.82
CA SER A 77 1.43 1.37 8.60
C SER A 77 0.20 1.47 7.71
N VAL A 78 0.45 1.32 6.41
CA VAL A 78 -0.56 1.24 5.35
C VAL A 78 -0.33 -0.05 4.59
N LYS A 79 -1.33 -0.93 4.55
CA LYS A 79 -1.23 -2.22 3.86
C LYS A 79 -2.39 -2.38 2.88
N LEU A 80 -2.08 -2.47 1.59
CA LEU A 80 -3.06 -2.87 0.59
C LEU A 80 -3.39 -4.35 0.78
N PHE A 81 -4.66 -4.70 0.89
CA PHE A 81 -5.10 -6.08 1.04
C PHE A 81 -6.07 -6.54 -0.05
N ASP A 82 -6.73 -5.60 -0.77
CA ASP A 82 -7.63 -5.95 -1.86
C ASP A 82 -7.61 -4.91 -2.98
N ILE A 83 -7.82 -5.38 -4.22
CA ILE A 83 -7.98 -4.55 -5.42
C ILE A 83 -9.24 -5.06 -6.14
N TYR A 84 -10.23 -4.20 -6.25
CA TYR A 84 -11.49 -4.52 -6.89
C TYR A 84 -11.73 -3.67 -8.13
N GLU A 85 -12.05 -4.34 -9.22
CA GLU A 85 -12.42 -3.72 -10.50
C GLU A 85 -13.78 -4.23 -10.92
N SER A 86 -14.68 -3.34 -11.32
CA SER A 86 -15.97 -3.72 -11.89
C SER A 86 -16.47 -2.66 -12.85
N GLU A 87 -17.33 -3.07 -13.77
CA GLU A 87 -18.01 -2.16 -14.71
C GLU A 87 -18.82 -1.07 -14.00
N GLN A 88 -19.29 -1.34 -12.77
CA GLN A 88 -20.04 -0.37 -11.94
C GLN A 88 -19.19 0.80 -11.47
N LEU A 89 -17.87 0.62 -11.33
CA LEU A 89 -16.93 1.68 -10.95
C LEU A 89 -16.50 2.52 -12.17
N GLY A 90 -16.78 2.03 -13.39
CA GLY A 90 -16.26 2.56 -14.64
C GLY A 90 -14.99 1.83 -15.08
N ASP A 91 -14.80 1.76 -16.41
CA ASP A 91 -13.67 1.02 -17.01
C ASP A 91 -12.30 1.60 -16.64
N ASP A 92 -12.24 2.88 -16.30
CA ASP A 92 -11.02 3.62 -15.99
C ASP A 92 -10.73 3.73 -14.50
N LYS A 93 -11.59 3.18 -13.63
CA LYS A 93 -11.44 3.24 -12.16
C LYS A 93 -11.23 1.86 -11.54
N ARG A 94 -10.58 1.85 -10.38
CA ARG A 94 -10.42 0.68 -9.50
C ARG A 94 -10.59 1.09 -8.05
N SER A 95 -11.02 0.16 -7.22
CA SER A 95 -11.08 0.32 -5.77
C SER A 95 -9.88 -0.36 -5.13
N LEU A 96 -9.15 0.37 -4.31
CA LEU A 96 -8.02 -0.11 -3.53
C LEU A 96 -8.43 -0.14 -2.06
N ALA A 97 -8.35 -1.30 -1.42
CA ALA A 97 -8.67 -1.47 -0.01
C ALA A 97 -7.39 -1.53 0.83
N PHE A 98 -7.27 -0.61 1.79
CA PHE A 98 -6.12 -0.48 2.66
C PHE A 98 -6.51 -0.72 4.11
N ALA A 99 -5.70 -1.50 4.82
CA ALA A 99 -5.70 -1.56 6.27
C ALA A 99 -4.69 -0.55 6.81
N LEU A 100 -5.17 0.37 7.63
CA LEU A 100 -4.40 1.42 8.28
C LEU A 100 -4.19 1.05 9.74
N SER A 101 -2.97 1.18 10.24
CA SER A 101 -2.64 1.01 11.65
C SER A 101 -2.20 2.34 12.23
N PHE A 102 -2.91 2.80 13.24
CA PHE A 102 -2.60 4.04 13.95
C PHE A 102 -2.07 3.72 15.33
N ARG A 103 -0.97 4.35 15.73
CA ARG A 103 -0.35 4.16 17.04
C ARG A 103 0.35 5.42 17.51
N SER A 104 0.29 5.68 18.82
CA SER A 104 1.12 6.68 19.48
C SER A 104 2.23 5.99 20.28
N THR A 105 3.38 6.65 20.42
CA THR A 105 4.47 6.21 21.30
C THR A 105 4.28 6.66 22.75
N GLU A 106 3.34 7.58 23.02
CA GLU A 106 3.16 8.23 24.30
C GLU A 106 1.93 7.74 25.08
N ARG A 107 0.87 7.30 24.37
CA ARG A 107 -0.40 6.87 24.98
C ARG A 107 -1.20 5.98 24.06
N THR A 108 -2.23 5.34 24.62
CA THR A 108 -3.25 4.66 23.82
C THR A 108 -4.08 5.69 23.05
N LEU A 109 -4.30 5.45 21.75
CA LEU A 109 -5.19 6.29 20.93
C LEU A 109 -6.65 5.91 21.17
N THR A 110 -7.54 6.90 21.04
CA THR A 110 -8.97 6.66 20.96
C THR A 110 -9.39 6.37 19.52
N GLU A 111 -10.58 5.80 19.35
CA GLU A 111 -11.13 5.57 18.00
C GLU A 111 -11.40 6.88 17.25
N GLU A 112 -11.80 7.93 17.97
CA GLU A 112 -12.06 9.25 17.39
C GLU A 112 -10.78 9.87 16.84
N GLU A 113 -9.68 9.74 17.56
CA GLU A 113 -8.37 10.25 17.11
C GLU A 113 -7.87 9.50 15.89
N ALA A 114 -7.99 8.17 15.88
CA ALA A 114 -7.63 7.36 14.72
C ALA A 114 -8.52 7.67 13.50
N SER A 115 -9.83 7.88 13.73
CA SER A 115 -10.77 8.27 12.67
C SER A 115 -10.45 9.64 12.09
N ALA A 116 -10.10 10.62 12.93
CA ALA A 116 -9.68 11.94 12.46
C ALA A 116 -8.39 11.87 11.62
N ALA A 117 -7.41 11.07 12.05
CA ALA A 117 -6.17 10.85 11.30
C ALA A 117 -6.42 10.12 9.97
N ARG A 118 -7.32 9.11 9.95
CA ARG A 118 -7.77 8.44 8.73
C ARG A 118 -8.43 9.44 7.77
N ASP A 119 -9.34 10.27 8.26
CA ASP A 119 -10.06 11.24 7.42
C ASP A 119 -9.10 12.27 6.83
N ALA A 120 -8.08 12.71 7.59
CA ALA A 120 -7.01 13.56 7.08
C ALA A 120 -6.18 12.86 6.00
N ALA A 121 -5.83 11.59 6.20
CA ALA A 121 -5.12 10.79 5.20
C ALA A 121 -5.91 10.67 3.89
N VAL A 122 -7.21 10.35 4.01
CA VAL A 122 -8.12 10.24 2.85
C VAL A 122 -8.27 11.58 2.14
N ALA A 123 -8.34 12.70 2.87
CA ALA A 123 -8.46 14.03 2.29
C ALA A 123 -7.26 14.40 1.39
N VAL A 124 -6.02 14.07 1.80
CA VAL A 124 -4.82 14.29 0.97
C VAL A 124 -4.85 13.41 -0.29
N ALA A 125 -5.26 12.15 -0.18
CA ALA A 125 -5.41 11.27 -1.34
C ALA A 125 -6.51 11.78 -2.30
N ALA A 126 -7.61 12.29 -1.77
CA ALA A 126 -8.70 12.88 -2.57
C ALA A 126 -8.24 14.17 -3.29
N GLU A 127 -7.52 15.04 -2.61
CA GLU A 127 -7.02 16.30 -3.18
C GLU A 127 -6.02 16.06 -4.32
N ARG A 128 -5.11 15.10 -4.16
CA ARG A 128 -4.03 14.88 -5.13
C ARG A 128 -4.44 14.00 -6.31
N PHE A 129 -5.26 12.98 -6.06
CA PHE A 129 -5.56 11.93 -7.02
C PHE A 129 -7.04 11.76 -7.31
N GLY A 130 -7.89 12.63 -6.74
CA GLY A 130 -9.34 12.49 -6.89
C GLY A 130 -9.87 11.18 -6.30
N ALA A 131 -9.21 10.66 -5.26
CA ALA A 131 -9.63 9.43 -4.60
C ALA A 131 -10.99 9.64 -3.91
N GLU A 132 -11.93 8.74 -4.17
CA GLU A 132 -13.26 8.76 -3.57
C GLU A 132 -13.38 7.64 -2.53
N LEU A 133 -13.80 7.99 -1.30
CA LEU A 133 -14.04 6.98 -0.26
C LEU A 133 -15.26 6.14 -0.64
N ARG A 134 -15.08 4.82 -0.73
CA ARG A 134 -16.17 3.89 -0.94
C ARG A 134 -16.71 3.43 0.42
N SER A 135 -18.02 3.56 0.63
CA SER A 135 -18.69 2.92 1.78
C SER A 135 -18.60 1.40 1.63
N LEU A 136 -18.04 0.75 2.63
CA LEU A 136 -17.95 -0.71 2.74
C LEU A 136 -19.30 -1.29 3.13
#